data_3f4b7193308270dc9aa63b6420774cce
#
_entry.id   3f4b7193308270dc9aa63b6420774cce
#
_cell.length_a   1.000
_cell.length_b   1.000
_cell.length_c   1.000
_cell.angle_alpha   90.00
_cell.angle_beta   90.00
_cell.angle_gamma   90.00
#
_symmetry.space_group_name_H-M   'P 1'
#
loop_
_entity.id
_entity.type
_entity.pdbx_description
1 polymer ?
#
loop_
_entity_poly.entity_id
_entity_poly.type
_entity_poly.pdbx_seq_one_letter_code
_entity_poly.pdbx_strand_id
1 'polypeptide(L)'
;MKYFITLLTVLFTFCTAFADNPDDARFGYPKGNKRLEIVNHIAYDLGYSEEHEQAAWVSYALTKEDVQTKVTKRTNNFRFDGLVLTGSAALSDYKGFGYDRGHLAPAADMAWSNQAMSESFFLSNMSPQIPSFNRGIWKKLEKYVRSWAVANERLEIITGPVLRDNLPTIGNNNVSVPSYFYKVILDYVGSEKKAIAFIIPNKKVSKGAMGFATTVDSVELETGLDFFSNLGDLEEDALERNVDIRLWPIKSYKSKYVAEE
;
A
#
# COMPACT_ATOMS: atom_id res chain seq x y z
N MET A 1 -0.90 60.47 -34.10
CA MET A 1 -1.43 59.77 -32.90
C MET A 1 -1.15 58.30 -33.06
N LYS A 2 -0.15 57.78 -32.35
CA LYS A 2 0.19 56.33 -32.37
C LYS A 2 -0.38 55.70 -31.11
N TYR A 3 -1.30 54.76 -31.25
CA TYR A 3 -1.84 54.01 -30.13
C TYR A 3 -0.91 52.82 -29.83
N PHE A 4 -0.32 52.78 -28.63
CA PHE A 4 0.37 51.63 -28.08
C PHE A 4 -0.68 50.73 -27.43
N ILE A 5 -0.86 49.52 -27.94
CA ILE A 5 -1.67 48.48 -27.31
C ILE A 5 -0.69 47.67 -26.46
N THR A 6 -0.81 47.80 -25.14
CA THR A 6 -0.06 46.97 -24.17
C THR A 6 -0.81 45.68 -23.98
N LEU A 7 -0.23 44.58 -24.46
CA LEU A 7 -0.75 43.24 -24.28
C LEU A 7 -0.39 42.74 -22.88
N LEU A 8 -1.37 42.67 -21.99
CA LEU A 8 -1.22 42.14 -20.63
C LEU A 8 -1.30 40.61 -20.70
N THR A 9 -0.15 39.95 -20.62
CA THR A 9 -0.08 38.48 -20.54
C THR A 9 -0.38 38.04 -19.11
N VAL A 10 -1.59 37.53 -18.88
CA VAL A 10 -1.94 36.91 -17.59
C VAL A 10 -1.38 35.49 -17.58
N LEU A 11 -0.34 35.27 -16.80
CA LEU A 11 0.21 33.95 -16.53
C LEU A 11 -0.73 33.25 -15.56
N PHE A 12 -1.54 32.31 -16.05
CA PHE A 12 -2.25 31.37 -15.18
C PHE A 12 -1.26 30.31 -14.70
N THR A 13 -0.75 30.49 -13.49
CA THR A 13 -0.10 29.40 -12.75
C THR A 13 -1.18 28.41 -12.35
N PHE A 14 -1.28 27.30 -13.06
CA PHE A 14 -2.01 26.13 -12.58
C PHE A 14 -1.25 25.57 -11.36
N CYS A 15 -1.65 26.01 -10.17
CA CYS A 15 -1.32 25.31 -8.95
C CYS A 15 -2.21 24.04 -8.96
N THR A 16 -1.66 22.91 -9.40
CA THR A 16 -2.27 21.61 -9.14
C THR A 16 -2.14 21.38 -7.63
N ALA A 17 -3.16 21.79 -6.87
CA ALA A 17 -3.33 21.29 -5.52
C ALA A 17 -3.56 19.78 -5.68
N PHE A 18 -2.57 18.98 -5.29
CA PHE A 18 -2.80 17.58 -4.97
C PHE A 18 -3.85 17.63 -3.85
N ALA A 19 -5.03 17.10 -4.11
CA ALA A 19 -6.03 16.96 -3.08
C ALA A 19 -5.45 15.95 -2.08
N ASP A 20 -5.09 16.43 -0.89
CA ASP A 20 -4.81 15.55 0.24
C ASP A 20 -5.98 14.58 0.33
N ASN A 21 -5.69 13.28 0.35
CA ASN A 21 -6.73 12.29 0.54
C ASN A 21 -7.40 12.60 1.90
N PRO A 22 -8.72 12.91 1.95
CA PRO A 22 -9.36 13.32 3.20
C PRO A 22 -9.23 12.30 4.34
N ASP A 23 -8.97 11.04 3.98
CA ASP A 23 -8.85 9.94 4.92
C ASP A 23 -7.46 9.85 5.57
N ASP A 24 -6.40 10.34 4.90
CA ASP A 24 -5.06 10.45 5.49
C ASP A 24 -5.06 11.46 6.64
N ALA A 25 -5.87 12.52 6.52
CA ALA A 25 -6.07 13.47 7.62
C ALA A 25 -6.80 12.84 8.82
N ARG A 26 -7.63 11.82 8.58
CA ARG A 26 -8.44 11.17 9.63
C ARG A 26 -7.64 10.16 10.44
N PHE A 27 -6.88 9.28 9.78
CA PHE A 27 -6.17 8.19 10.45
C PHE A 27 -4.70 8.52 10.70
N GLY A 28 -4.13 9.46 9.94
CA GLY A 28 -2.72 9.80 9.93
C GLY A 28 -1.87 8.76 9.18
N TYR A 29 -0.71 9.19 8.73
CA TYR A 29 0.31 8.26 8.26
C TYR A 29 0.94 7.51 9.42
N PRO A 30 1.37 6.26 9.22
CA PRO A 30 2.13 5.53 10.23
C PRO A 30 3.33 6.34 10.71
N LYS A 31 3.44 6.52 12.02
CA LYS A 31 4.53 7.27 12.66
C LYS A 31 5.57 6.29 13.20
N GLY A 32 6.83 6.69 13.21
CA GLY A 32 7.92 5.88 13.74
C GLY A 32 9.15 6.70 14.01
N ASN A 33 10.16 6.08 14.62
CA ASN A 33 11.41 6.76 15.00
C ASN A 33 12.36 6.98 13.82
N LYS A 34 12.16 6.29 12.68
CA LYS A 34 12.98 6.45 11.47
C LYS A 34 12.36 7.51 10.57
N ARG A 35 13.21 8.37 10.00
CA ARG A 35 12.77 9.36 8.99
C ARG A 35 12.45 8.63 7.71
N LEU A 36 11.22 8.80 7.21
CA LEU A 36 10.75 8.30 5.93
C LEU A 36 10.43 9.48 5.01
N GLU A 37 10.67 9.32 3.73
CA GLU A 37 10.18 10.24 2.71
C GLU A 37 8.73 9.87 2.38
N ILE A 38 7.81 10.82 2.49
CA ILE A 38 6.41 10.62 2.11
C ILE A 38 6.27 10.89 0.61
N VAL A 39 5.79 9.89 -0.11
CA VAL A 39 5.54 9.97 -1.56
C VAL A 39 4.06 9.67 -1.82
N ASN A 40 3.39 10.60 -2.49
CA ASN A 40 1.97 10.52 -2.79
C ASN A 40 1.74 10.12 -4.25
N HIS A 41 0.92 9.10 -4.46
CA HIS A 41 0.45 8.62 -5.75
C HIS A 41 -1.08 8.76 -5.84
N ILE A 42 -1.66 8.59 -7.02
CA ILE A 42 -3.11 8.80 -7.20
C ILE A 42 -3.98 7.85 -6.37
N ALA A 43 -3.48 6.66 -6.06
CA ALA A 43 -4.27 5.60 -5.41
C ALA A 43 -3.64 5.04 -4.14
N TYR A 44 -2.48 5.50 -3.76
CA TYR A 44 -1.79 5.11 -2.53
C TYR A 44 -0.71 6.12 -2.16
N ASP A 45 -0.39 6.16 -0.89
CA ASP A 45 0.74 6.89 -0.34
C ASP A 45 1.75 5.92 0.26
N LEU A 46 2.99 6.33 0.36
CA LEU A 46 4.02 5.50 0.96
C LEU A 46 5.04 6.30 1.77
N GLY A 47 5.59 5.65 2.78
CA GLY A 47 6.77 6.13 3.51
C GLY A 47 8.01 5.39 3.04
N TYR A 48 8.83 6.04 2.20
CA TYR A 48 10.04 5.46 1.62
C TYR A 48 11.19 5.49 2.61
N SER A 49 11.92 4.40 2.71
CA SER A 49 13.14 4.26 3.51
C SER A 49 14.36 4.18 2.60
N GLU A 50 15.16 5.23 2.59
CA GLU A 50 16.44 5.28 1.89
C GLU A 50 17.42 4.21 2.37
N GLU A 51 17.40 3.92 3.68
CA GLU A 51 18.26 2.88 4.29
C GLU A 51 17.99 1.50 3.69
N HIS A 52 16.75 1.23 3.29
CA HIS A 52 16.31 -0.08 2.82
C HIS A 52 15.95 -0.11 1.34
N GLU A 53 15.98 1.04 0.66
CA GLU A 53 15.63 1.20 -0.77
C GLU A 53 14.25 0.66 -1.14
N GLN A 54 13.28 0.87 -0.25
CA GLN A 54 11.88 0.45 -0.43
C GLN A 54 10.96 1.14 0.56
N ALA A 55 9.64 1.09 0.33
CA ALA A 55 8.70 1.62 1.29
C ALA A 55 8.69 0.81 2.60
N ALA A 56 8.73 1.51 3.74
CA ALA A 56 8.46 0.92 5.04
C ALA A 56 6.96 0.60 5.22
N TRP A 57 6.10 1.42 4.62
CA TRP A 57 4.68 1.23 4.56
C TRP A 57 4.10 1.82 3.26
N VAL A 58 3.01 1.24 2.80
CA VAL A 58 2.12 1.77 1.76
C VAL A 58 0.71 1.79 2.33
N SER A 59 0.04 2.95 2.25
CA SER A 59 -1.32 3.18 2.73
C SER A 59 -2.25 3.46 1.56
N TYR A 60 -3.44 2.85 1.56
CA TYR A 60 -4.46 3.09 0.55
C TYR A 60 -5.86 2.68 1.04
N ALA A 61 -6.87 3.37 0.55
CA ALA A 61 -8.24 2.95 0.69
C ALA A 61 -8.62 1.96 -0.41
N LEU A 62 -9.48 1.01 -0.11
CA LEU A 62 -10.05 0.07 -1.06
C LEU A 62 -11.56 0.00 -0.88
N THR A 63 -12.29 0.49 -1.87
CA THR A 63 -13.75 0.47 -1.84
C THR A 63 -14.32 -0.74 -2.59
N LYS A 64 -15.57 -1.07 -2.30
CA LYS A 64 -16.34 -2.04 -3.07
C LYS A 64 -16.40 -1.67 -4.55
N GLU A 65 -16.54 -0.39 -4.86
CA GLU A 65 -16.58 0.10 -6.23
C GLU A 65 -15.26 -0.15 -6.95
N ASP A 66 -14.13 0.16 -6.33
CA ASP A 66 -12.79 -0.09 -6.89
C ASP A 66 -12.57 -1.57 -7.22
N VAL A 67 -12.98 -2.45 -6.31
CA VAL A 67 -12.86 -3.91 -6.51
C VAL A 67 -13.74 -4.40 -7.65
N GLN A 68 -14.93 -3.83 -7.80
CA GLN A 68 -15.91 -4.25 -8.81
C GLN A 68 -15.69 -3.60 -10.18
N THR A 69 -15.02 -2.44 -10.21
CA THR A 69 -14.72 -1.70 -11.44
C THR A 69 -13.39 -2.16 -12.03
N LYS A 70 -13.39 -2.56 -13.29
CA LYS A 70 -12.17 -2.95 -14.01
C LYS A 70 -12.17 -2.31 -15.38
N VAL A 71 -11.47 -1.19 -15.49
CA VAL A 71 -11.26 -0.48 -16.76
C VAL A 71 -9.96 -0.91 -17.45
N THR A 72 -9.04 -1.50 -16.72
CA THR A 72 -7.73 -1.83 -17.29
C THR A 72 -7.24 -3.23 -16.90
N LYS A 73 -6.39 -3.79 -17.77
CA LYS A 73 -5.66 -5.04 -17.50
C LYS A 73 -4.32 -4.73 -16.85
N ARG A 74 -3.73 -5.72 -16.20
CA ARG A 74 -2.39 -5.63 -15.62
C ARG A 74 -1.36 -5.25 -16.69
N THR A 75 -0.61 -4.16 -16.45
CA THR A 75 0.34 -3.58 -17.42
C THR A 75 1.75 -4.15 -17.37
N ASN A 76 2.22 -4.60 -16.20
CA ASN A 76 3.60 -5.06 -15.96
C ASN A 76 4.70 -4.03 -16.32
N ASN A 77 4.39 -2.74 -16.30
CA ASN A 77 5.29 -1.66 -16.66
C ASN A 77 6.19 -1.22 -15.48
N PHE A 78 6.84 -2.17 -14.86
CA PHE A 78 7.79 -1.90 -13.77
C PHE A 78 8.83 -0.86 -14.17
N ARG A 79 8.98 0.17 -13.36
CA ARG A 79 9.87 1.29 -13.62
C ARG A 79 10.29 2.00 -12.34
N PHE A 80 11.34 2.75 -12.47
CA PHE A 80 11.80 3.72 -11.48
C PHE A 80 10.67 4.69 -11.09
N ASP A 81 10.65 5.09 -9.82
CA ASP A 81 9.74 6.11 -9.32
C ASP A 81 10.47 7.46 -9.21
N GLY A 82 10.12 8.36 -10.10
CA GLY A 82 10.74 9.69 -10.14
C GLY A 82 10.23 10.66 -9.06
N LEU A 83 9.27 10.24 -8.23
CA LEU A 83 8.79 11.04 -7.10
C LEU A 83 9.63 10.82 -5.83
N VAL A 84 10.40 9.73 -5.76
CA VAL A 84 11.39 9.52 -4.69
C VAL A 84 12.60 10.42 -4.96
N LEU A 85 12.90 11.35 -4.06
CA LEU A 85 13.88 12.43 -4.27
C LEU A 85 15.31 11.93 -4.57
N THR A 86 15.73 10.88 -3.89
CA THR A 86 17.07 10.28 -4.08
C THR A 86 17.07 9.19 -5.15
N GLY A 87 15.89 8.81 -5.59
CA GLY A 87 15.64 7.74 -6.53
C GLY A 87 15.16 6.46 -5.85
N SER A 88 14.33 5.69 -6.54
CA SER A 88 13.91 4.37 -6.07
C SER A 88 14.85 3.28 -6.58
N ALA A 89 14.72 2.07 -6.03
CA ALA A 89 15.34 0.86 -6.59
C ALA A 89 15.13 0.75 -8.11
N ALA A 90 16.03 0.04 -8.79
CA ALA A 90 16.02 -0.17 -10.22
C ALA A 90 15.65 -1.62 -10.59
N LEU A 91 15.25 -1.86 -11.84
CA LEU A 91 14.97 -3.22 -12.35
C LEU A 91 16.17 -4.15 -12.23
N SER A 92 17.38 -3.60 -12.37
CA SER A 92 18.64 -4.33 -12.23
C SER A 92 18.84 -4.93 -10.85
N ASP A 93 18.31 -4.29 -9.80
CA ASP A 93 18.48 -4.75 -8.42
C ASP A 93 17.77 -6.07 -8.14
N TYR A 94 16.72 -6.37 -8.88
CA TYR A 94 15.97 -7.63 -8.75
C TYR A 94 16.44 -8.73 -9.71
N LYS A 95 17.18 -8.35 -10.77
CA LYS A 95 17.52 -9.29 -11.85
C LYS A 95 18.55 -10.33 -11.39
N GLY A 96 18.17 -11.59 -11.42
CA GLY A 96 19.06 -12.70 -11.11
C GLY A 96 19.16 -13.09 -9.63
N PHE A 97 18.53 -12.34 -8.73
CA PHE A 97 18.57 -12.59 -7.27
C PHE A 97 17.50 -13.58 -6.77
N GLY A 98 16.60 -14.04 -7.63
CA GLY A 98 15.61 -15.07 -7.28
C GLY A 98 14.38 -14.57 -6.52
N TYR A 99 14.21 -13.25 -6.39
CA TYR A 99 13.04 -12.64 -5.78
C TYR A 99 12.09 -12.09 -6.84
N ASP A 100 10.78 -12.14 -6.54
CA ASP A 100 9.78 -11.37 -7.27
C ASP A 100 9.85 -9.91 -6.85
N ARG A 101 9.51 -9.00 -7.76
CA ARG A 101 9.12 -7.62 -7.45
C ARG A 101 7.72 -7.69 -6.88
N GLY A 102 7.66 -7.91 -5.55
CA GLY A 102 6.40 -8.10 -4.85
C GLY A 102 5.72 -6.77 -4.57
N HIS A 103 4.47 -6.63 -5.00
CA HIS A 103 3.69 -5.43 -4.75
C HIS A 103 3.33 -5.30 -3.27
N LEU A 104 3.37 -4.08 -2.75
CA LEU A 104 2.77 -3.71 -1.47
C LEU A 104 1.29 -3.32 -1.68
N ALA A 105 1.00 -2.26 -2.44
CA ALA A 105 -0.34 -2.00 -2.98
C ALA A 105 -0.54 -2.84 -4.26
N PRO A 106 -1.44 -3.83 -4.28
CA PRO A 106 -1.53 -4.80 -5.37
C PRO A 106 -2.11 -4.19 -6.64
N ALA A 107 -1.53 -4.52 -7.81
CA ALA A 107 -2.07 -4.10 -9.10
C ALA A 107 -3.56 -4.50 -9.31
N ALA A 108 -4.01 -5.60 -8.68
CA ALA A 108 -5.40 -6.02 -8.80
C ALA A 108 -6.39 -5.12 -8.04
N ASP A 109 -5.91 -4.33 -7.08
CA ASP A 109 -6.70 -3.35 -6.33
C ASP A 109 -6.77 -2.01 -7.07
N MET A 110 -5.92 -1.82 -8.08
CA MET A 110 -5.78 -0.58 -8.88
C MET A 110 -6.41 -0.69 -10.27
N ALA A 111 -7.20 -1.73 -10.55
CA ALA A 111 -7.75 -1.99 -11.88
C ALA A 111 -8.89 -1.04 -12.30
N TRP A 112 -9.35 -0.20 -11.38
CA TRP A 112 -10.40 0.81 -11.58
C TRP A 112 -9.89 2.07 -12.34
N SER A 113 -8.57 2.24 -12.47
CA SER A 113 -7.96 3.38 -13.17
C SER A 113 -6.71 2.93 -13.94
N ASN A 114 -6.57 3.41 -15.17
CA ASN A 114 -5.36 3.21 -15.97
C ASN A 114 -4.11 3.80 -15.29
N GLN A 115 -4.26 4.97 -14.67
CA GLN A 115 -3.16 5.64 -13.97
C GLN A 115 -2.80 4.88 -12.69
N ALA A 116 -3.77 4.55 -11.83
CA ALA A 116 -3.54 3.78 -10.61
C ALA A 116 -2.87 2.43 -10.91
N MET A 117 -3.35 1.72 -11.95
CA MET A 117 -2.73 0.50 -12.43
C MET A 117 -1.27 0.74 -12.83
N SER A 118 -1.00 1.77 -13.61
CA SER A 118 0.35 2.11 -14.06
C SER A 118 1.27 2.46 -12.90
N GLU A 119 0.82 3.28 -11.95
CA GLU A 119 1.60 3.72 -10.79
C GLU A 119 1.86 2.57 -9.83
N SER A 120 0.97 1.59 -9.71
CA SER A 120 1.20 0.42 -8.87
C SER A 120 2.47 -0.37 -9.23
N PHE A 121 3.05 -0.15 -10.43
CA PHE A 121 4.28 -0.77 -10.90
C PHE A 121 5.55 0.07 -10.68
N PHE A 122 5.47 1.19 -9.97
CA PHE A 122 6.68 1.87 -9.50
C PHE A 122 7.48 0.99 -8.55
N LEU A 123 8.80 1.06 -8.65
CA LEU A 123 9.69 0.22 -7.83
C LEU A 123 9.71 0.64 -6.36
N SER A 124 9.26 1.86 -6.03
CA SER A 124 8.98 2.28 -4.66
C SER A 124 7.86 1.47 -3.98
N ASN A 125 6.90 0.95 -4.76
CA ASN A 125 5.83 0.05 -4.30
C ASN A 125 6.23 -1.44 -4.31
N MET A 126 7.52 -1.76 -4.55
CA MET A 126 8.03 -3.13 -4.66
C MET A 126 8.94 -3.48 -3.50
N SER A 127 8.87 -4.74 -3.09
CA SER A 127 9.79 -5.33 -2.11
C SER A 127 10.25 -6.72 -2.57
N PRO A 128 11.48 -7.17 -2.22
CA PRO A 128 11.95 -8.50 -2.57
C PRO A 128 11.14 -9.59 -1.88
N GLN A 129 10.27 -10.26 -2.61
CA GLN A 129 9.42 -11.34 -2.11
C GLN A 129 9.82 -12.69 -2.69
N ILE A 130 9.92 -13.72 -1.84
CA ILE A 130 10.12 -15.10 -2.31
C ILE A 130 8.94 -15.51 -3.20
N PRO A 131 9.15 -16.08 -4.40
CA PRO A 131 8.07 -16.41 -5.33
C PRO A 131 6.95 -17.27 -4.73
N SER A 132 7.28 -18.23 -3.87
CA SER A 132 6.29 -19.09 -3.21
C SER A 132 5.47 -18.37 -2.13
N PHE A 133 5.99 -17.32 -1.53
CA PHE A 133 5.24 -16.41 -0.65
C PHE A 133 4.35 -15.49 -1.49
N ASN A 134 4.93 -14.71 -2.40
CA ASN A 134 4.24 -13.71 -3.21
C ASN A 134 3.08 -14.33 -4.01
N ARG A 135 3.37 -15.37 -4.79
CA ARG A 135 2.37 -16.03 -5.66
C ARG A 135 1.45 -16.99 -4.90
N GLY A 136 1.76 -17.26 -3.62
CA GLY A 136 1.06 -18.17 -2.72
C GLY A 136 0.18 -17.46 -1.71
N ILE A 137 0.63 -17.45 -0.45
CA ILE A 137 -0.15 -16.98 0.68
C ILE A 137 -0.46 -15.48 0.61
N TRP A 138 0.51 -14.65 0.13
CA TRP A 138 0.32 -13.20 0.02
C TRP A 138 -0.80 -12.87 -0.97
N LYS A 139 -0.74 -13.42 -2.18
CA LYS A 139 -1.81 -13.30 -3.17
C LYS A 139 -3.18 -13.79 -2.65
N LYS A 140 -3.18 -14.80 -1.77
CA LYS A 140 -4.41 -15.29 -1.15
C LYS A 140 -4.96 -14.30 -0.14
N LEU A 141 -4.11 -13.70 0.69
CA LEU A 141 -4.51 -12.64 1.62
C LEU A 141 -5.10 -11.43 0.86
N GLU A 142 -4.46 -10.97 -0.20
CA GLU A 142 -4.98 -9.88 -1.05
C GLU A 142 -6.39 -10.19 -1.59
N LYS A 143 -6.66 -11.44 -1.96
CA LYS A 143 -8.03 -11.84 -2.36
C LYS A 143 -9.03 -11.75 -1.21
N TYR A 144 -8.61 -12.06 0.02
CA TYR A 144 -9.46 -11.90 1.19
C TYR A 144 -9.77 -10.42 1.45
N VAL A 145 -8.76 -9.56 1.39
CA VAL A 145 -8.91 -8.10 1.55
C VAL A 145 -9.93 -7.56 0.55
N ARG A 146 -9.84 -7.89 -0.74
CA ARG A 146 -10.85 -7.51 -1.73
C ARG A 146 -12.26 -8.03 -1.41
N SER A 147 -12.36 -9.26 -0.89
CA SER A 147 -13.64 -9.81 -0.45
C SER A 147 -14.25 -9.03 0.71
N TRP A 148 -13.39 -8.60 1.64
CA TRP A 148 -13.81 -7.79 2.79
C TRP A 148 -14.16 -6.36 2.38
N ALA A 149 -13.43 -5.73 1.46
CA ALA A 149 -13.78 -4.42 0.91
C ALA A 149 -15.17 -4.43 0.26
N VAL A 150 -15.51 -5.49 -0.47
CA VAL A 150 -16.86 -5.65 -1.04
C VAL A 150 -17.92 -5.85 0.04
N ALA A 151 -17.60 -6.53 1.12
CA ALA A 151 -18.55 -6.82 2.19
C ALA A 151 -18.79 -5.63 3.13
N ASN A 152 -17.76 -4.82 3.36
CA ASN A 152 -17.76 -3.70 4.32
C ASN A 152 -17.77 -2.32 3.63
N GLU A 153 -17.99 -2.26 2.31
CA GLU A 153 -18.09 -1.07 1.46
C GLU A 153 -16.74 -0.34 1.27
N ARG A 154 -15.90 -0.21 2.30
CA ARG A 154 -14.60 0.46 2.28
C ARG A 154 -13.69 -0.11 3.37
N LEU A 155 -12.41 -0.22 3.06
CA LEU A 155 -11.35 -0.55 4.02
C LEU A 155 -10.19 0.43 3.87
N GLU A 156 -9.54 0.74 4.98
CA GLU A 156 -8.22 1.38 5.01
C GLU A 156 -7.17 0.28 5.18
N ILE A 157 -6.13 0.32 4.36
CA ILE A 157 -5.12 -0.74 4.29
C ILE A 157 -3.74 -0.13 4.41
N ILE A 158 -2.97 -0.61 5.38
CA ILE A 158 -1.54 -0.28 5.50
C ILE A 158 -0.76 -1.58 5.39
N THR A 159 0.24 -1.60 4.54
CA THR A 159 1.01 -2.82 4.24
C THR A 159 2.47 -2.51 4.01
N GLY A 160 3.35 -3.40 4.42
CA GLY A 160 4.78 -3.18 4.24
C GLY A 160 5.63 -4.39 4.63
N PRO A 161 6.94 -4.28 4.42
CA PRO A 161 7.93 -5.19 4.98
C PRO A 161 8.20 -4.87 6.45
N VAL A 162 8.59 -5.87 7.23
CA VAL A 162 9.20 -5.62 8.55
C VAL A 162 10.67 -5.31 8.31
N LEU A 163 11.02 -4.02 8.35
CA LEU A 163 12.38 -3.52 8.12
C LEU A 163 13.16 -3.50 9.45
N ARG A 164 14.27 -4.19 9.47
CA ARG A 164 15.19 -4.28 10.64
C ARG A 164 16.61 -4.00 10.17
N ASP A 165 17.47 -3.61 11.10
CA ASP A 165 18.87 -3.43 10.81
C ASP A 165 19.52 -4.75 10.34
N ASN A 166 20.55 -4.65 9.50
CA ASN A 166 21.34 -5.79 9.03
C ASN A 166 20.57 -6.86 8.22
N LEU A 167 19.50 -6.46 7.51
CA LEU A 167 18.86 -7.36 6.54
C LEU A 167 19.82 -7.68 5.39
N PRO A 168 19.74 -8.89 4.80
CA PRO A 168 20.41 -9.16 3.53
C PRO A 168 19.92 -8.18 2.46
N THR A 169 20.75 -7.87 1.47
CA THR A 169 20.40 -6.95 0.39
C THR A 169 20.57 -7.58 -0.99
N ILE A 170 19.93 -7.01 -1.99
CA ILE A 170 20.07 -7.38 -3.40
C ILE A 170 20.38 -6.13 -4.24
N GLY A 171 21.02 -6.35 -5.38
CA GLY A 171 21.30 -5.31 -6.36
C GLY A 171 22.37 -4.30 -5.93
N ASN A 172 22.63 -3.36 -6.82
CA ASN A 172 23.65 -2.32 -6.59
C ASN A 172 23.17 -1.22 -5.63
N ASN A 173 21.85 -1.04 -5.52
CA ASN A 173 21.26 -0.08 -4.60
C ASN A 173 21.00 -0.67 -3.20
N ASN A 174 21.46 -1.90 -2.92
CA ASN A 174 21.33 -2.56 -1.62
C ASN A 174 19.89 -2.67 -1.12
N VAL A 175 18.95 -3.02 -2.00
CA VAL A 175 17.55 -3.21 -1.62
C VAL A 175 17.44 -4.31 -0.58
N SER A 176 16.96 -4.00 0.61
CA SER A 176 16.86 -4.94 1.72
C SER A 176 15.87 -6.06 1.44
N VAL A 177 16.20 -7.30 1.87
CA VAL A 177 15.32 -8.48 1.76
C VAL A 177 14.63 -8.74 3.09
N PRO A 178 13.35 -8.39 3.24
CA PRO A 178 12.62 -8.55 4.50
C PRO A 178 12.36 -10.02 4.83
N SER A 179 12.45 -10.36 6.11
CA SER A 179 12.09 -11.70 6.60
C SER A 179 10.59 -11.88 6.79
N TYR A 180 9.83 -10.79 6.96
CA TYR A 180 8.39 -10.78 7.17
C TYR A 180 7.74 -9.63 6.43
N PHE A 181 6.47 -9.81 6.09
CA PHE A 181 5.58 -8.76 5.59
C PHE A 181 4.37 -8.64 6.49
N TYR A 182 3.86 -7.42 6.63
CA TYR A 182 2.65 -7.16 7.39
C TYR A 182 1.57 -6.54 6.51
N LYS A 183 0.34 -6.67 6.97
CA LYS A 183 -0.82 -5.97 6.43
C LYS A 183 -1.78 -5.67 7.57
N VAL A 184 -2.09 -4.39 7.77
CA VAL A 184 -3.07 -3.86 8.70
C VAL A 184 -4.30 -3.44 7.89
N ILE A 185 -5.48 -3.80 8.34
CA ILE A 185 -6.75 -3.57 7.66
C ILE A 185 -7.74 -3.03 8.67
N LEU A 186 -8.27 -1.84 8.41
CA LEU A 186 -9.26 -1.17 9.24
C LEU A 186 -10.58 -1.07 8.45
N ASP A 187 -11.65 -1.54 9.06
CA ASP A 187 -13.03 -1.23 8.69
C ASP A 187 -13.55 -0.17 9.65
N TYR A 188 -13.77 1.02 9.13
CA TYR A 188 -14.23 2.17 9.92
C TYR A 188 -15.59 2.68 9.45
N VAL A 189 -16.28 1.90 8.61
CA VAL A 189 -17.60 2.24 8.07
C VAL A 189 -18.70 1.71 8.99
N GLY A 190 -19.70 2.55 9.20
CA GLY A 190 -20.85 2.16 10.03
C GLY A 190 -20.60 2.20 11.53
N SER A 191 -21.39 1.44 12.28
CA SER A 191 -21.38 1.43 13.76
C SER A 191 -20.43 0.39 14.35
N GLU A 192 -20.08 -0.66 13.61
CA GLU A 192 -19.15 -1.70 14.04
C GLU A 192 -17.78 -1.46 13.40
N LYS A 193 -16.90 -0.76 14.11
CA LYS A 193 -15.54 -0.53 13.70
C LYS A 193 -14.66 -1.69 14.15
N LYS A 194 -13.74 -2.13 13.28
CA LYS A 194 -12.88 -3.27 13.58
C LYS A 194 -11.58 -3.23 12.79
N ALA A 195 -10.53 -3.78 13.37
CA ALA A 195 -9.25 -3.95 12.70
C ALA A 195 -8.79 -5.41 12.73
N ILE A 196 -7.95 -5.77 11.78
CA ILE A 196 -7.24 -7.05 11.72
C ILE A 196 -5.88 -6.81 11.11
N ALA A 197 -4.87 -7.48 11.64
CA ALA A 197 -3.53 -7.40 11.09
C ALA A 197 -2.96 -8.80 10.79
N PHE A 198 -1.90 -8.84 9.99
CA PHE A 198 -1.21 -10.06 9.61
C PHE A 198 0.29 -9.81 9.61
N ILE A 199 1.06 -10.78 10.15
CA ILE A 199 2.52 -10.84 10.01
C ILE A 199 2.84 -12.20 9.41
N ILE A 200 3.37 -12.22 8.18
CA ILE A 200 3.60 -13.46 7.44
C ILE A 200 5.08 -13.54 7.02
N PRO A 201 5.76 -14.67 7.31
CA PRO A 201 7.15 -14.83 6.93
C PRO A 201 7.31 -14.89 5.40
N ASN A 202 8.35 -14.22 4.89
CA ASN A 202 8.73 -14.19 3.47
C ASN A 202 9.31 -15.55 3.02
N LYS A 203 8.50 -16.60 3.09
CA LYS A 203 8.86 -17.98 2.68
C LYS A 203 7.62 -18.80 2.37
N LYS A 204 7.82 -20.00 1.82
CA LYS A 204 6.72 -20.96 1.67
C LYS A 204 6.19 -21.36 3.04
N VAL A 205 4.88 -21.30 3.21
CA VAL A 205 4.19 -21.72 4.43
C VAL A 205 3.07 -22.70 4.10
N SER A 206 2.74 -23.60 5.03
CA SER A 206 1.63 -24.54 4.90
C SER A 206 0.34 -24.03 5.56
N LYS A 207 0.47 -23.15 6.56
CA LYS A 207 -0.65 -22.54 7.29
C LYS A 207 -1.41 -21.55 6.39
N GLY A 208 -2.73 -21.55 6.46
CA GLY A 208 -3.55 -20.57 5.72
C GLY A 208 -3.40 -19.14 6.24
N ALA A 209 -3.75 -18.15 5.42
CA ALA A 209 -3.54 -16.73 5.77
C ALA A 209 -4.18 -16.33 7.10
N MET A 210 -5.42 -16.74 7.37
CA MET A 210 -6.11 -16.47 8.65
C MET A 210 -5.37 -17.01 9.87
N GLY A 211 -4.51 -17.99 9.69
CA GLY A 211 -3.68 -18.50 10.77
C GLY A 211 -2.53 -17.58 11.17
N PHE A 212 -2.30 -16.48 10.44
CA PHE A 212 -1.32 -15.43 10.73
C PHE A 212 -1.99 -14.13 11.15
N ALA A 213 -3.32 -14.16 11.39
CA ALA A 213 -4.02 -13.01 11.93
C ALA A 213 -3.49 -12.66 13.32
N THR A 214 -3.34 -11.37 13.59
CA THR A 214 -2.85 -10.81 14.83
C THR A 214 -3.48 -9.44 15.06
N THR A 215 -3.16 -8.80 16.17
CA THR A 215 -3.58 -7.43 16.52
C THR A 215 -2.74 -6.40 15.78
N VAL A 216 -3.20 -5.15 15.71
CA VAL A 216 -2.41 -4.03 15.19
C VAL A 216 -1.22 -3.77 16.10
N ASP A 217 -1.40 -3.74 17.44
CA ASP A 217 -0.32 -3.62 18.43
C ASP A 217 0.84 -4.60 18.17
N SER A 218 0.53 -5.83 17.74
CA SER A 218 1.58 -6.81 17.41
C SER A 218 2.41 -6.38 16.19
N VAL A 219 1.79 -5.70 15.21
CA VAL A 219 2.50 -5.15 14.05
C VAL A 219 3.34 -3.96 14.46
N GLU A 220 2.82 -3.10 15.32
CA GLU A 220 3.55 -1.95 15.87
C GLU A 220 4.79 -2.36 16.62
N LEU A 221 4.66 -3.37 17.49
CA LEU A 221 5.80 -3.95 18.22
C LEU A 221 6.90 -4.46 17.28
N GLU A 222 6.51 -5.07 16.15
CA GLU A 222 7.45 -5.66 15.19
C GLU A 222 8.09 -4.63 14.26
N THR A 223 7.38 -3.53 13.95
CA THR A 223 7.79 -2.52 12.97
C THR A 223 8.35 -1.25 13.60
N GLY A 224 7.95 -0.94 14.83
CA GLY A 224 8.20 0.34 15.48
C GLY A 224 7.39 1.48 14.85
N LEU A 225 6.35 1.16 14.10
CA LEU A 225 5.39 2.11 13.54
C LEU A 225 4.18 2.20 14.48
N ASP A 226 3.58 3.36 14.55
CA ASP A 226 2.36 3.69 15.27
C ASP A 226 1.28 3.98 14.21
N PHE A 227 0.23 3.16 14.18
CA PHE A 227 -0.84 3.27 13.19
C PHE A 227 -2.02 4.07 13.77
N PHE A 228 -2.84 4.62 12.90
CA PHE A 228 -4.08 5.32 13.24
C PHE A 228 -3.96 6.44 14.29
N SER A 229 -2.76 6.97 14.48
CA SER A 229 -2.36 7.92 15.53
C SER A 229 -3.11 9.27 15.53
N ASN A 230 -4.05 9.49 14.61
CA ASN A 230 -4.97 10.64 14.61
C ASN A 230 -6.35 10.28 15.19
N LEU A 231 -6.60 9.02 15.53
CA LEU A 231 -7.77 8.64 16.31
C LEU A 231 -7.60 9.08 17.77
N GLY A 232 -8.70 9.15 18.51
CA GLY A 232 -8.58 9.39 19.94
C GLY A 232 -8.10 8.13 20.67
N ASP A 233 -7.23 8.27 21.66
CA ASP A 233 -6.50 7.20 22.37
C ASP A 233 -7.39 5.98 22.74
N LEU A 234 -8.62 6.22 23.23
CA LEU A 234 -9.52 5.13 23.64
C LEU A 234 -10.06 4.34 22.44
N GLU A 235 -10.28 4.99 21.31
CA GLU A 235 -10.78 4.36 20.10
C GLU A 235 -9.66 3.60 19.38
N GLU A 236 -8.48 4.20 19.28
CA GLU A 236 -7.26 3.61 18.78
C GLU A 236 -6.93 2.33 19.55
N ASP A 237 -6.75 2.42 20.87
CA ASP A 237 -6.52 1.30 21.79
C ASP A 237 -7.54 0.15 21.57
N ALA A 238 -8.82 0.46 21.39
CA ALA A 238 -9.85 -0.54 21.21
C ALA A 238 -9.74 -1.29 19.90
N LEU A 239 -9.31 -0.60 18.82
CA LEU A 239 -9.12 -1.16 17.47
C LEU A 239 -7.84 -1.97 17.36
N GLU A 240 -6.77 -1.54 18.03
CA GLU A 240 -5.43 -2.09 17.87
C GLU A 240 -5.11 -3.28 18.75
N ARG A 241 -5.64 -3.27 19.97
CA ARG A 241 -5.40 -4.31 21.00
C ARG A 241 -6.08 -5.63 20.72
N ASN A 242 -7.19 -5.62 19.95
CA ASN A 242 -8.06 -6.77 19.82
C ASN A 242 -8.23 -7.21 18.36
N VAL A 243 -8.35 -8.52 18.15
CA VAL A 243 -8.73 -9.09 16.87
C VAL A 243 -9.80 -10.17 17.07
N ASP A 244 -10.94 -10.02 16.40
CA ASP A 244 -11.93 -11.07 16.28
C ASP A 244 -12.04 -11.55 14.83
N ILE A 245 -11.41 -12.67 14.51
CA ILE A 245 -11.38 -13.24 13.16
C ILE A 245 -12.76 -13.62 12.63
N ARG A 246 -13.77 -13.80 13.51
CA ARG A 246 -15.16 -14.13 13.13
C ARG A 246 -15.84 -12.97 12.43
N LEU A 247 -15.39 -11.74 12.69
CA LEU A 247 -15.87 -10.52 12.04
C LEU A 247 -15.30 -10.34 10.61
N TRP A 248 -14.39 -11.23 10.18
CA TRP A 248 -13.73 -11.18 8.87
C TRP A 248 -14.03 -12.45 8.03
N PRO A 249 -15.31 -12.75 7.74
CA PRO A 249 -15.67 -13.93 6.97
C PRO A 249 -15.23 -13.78 5.50
N ILE A 250 -14.69 -14.86 4.95
CA ILE A 250 -14.25 -14.89 3.55
C ILE A 250 -15.44 -15.25 2.67
N LYS A 251 -15.88 -14.31 1.84
CA LYS A 251 -16.96 -14.47 0.87
C LYS A 251 -16.44 -14.34 -0.55
N SER A 252 -17.02 -15.06 -1.50
CA SER A 252 -16.73 -14.84 -2.93
C SER A 252 -17.41 -13.57 -3.43
N TYR A 253 -16.74 -12.81 -4.28
CA TYR A 253 -17.30 -11.63 -4.96
C TYR A 253 -17.16 -11.78 -6.48
N LYS A 254 -18.03 -11.09 -7.23
CA LYS A 254 -17.94 -10.99 -8.69
C LYS A 254 -17.45 -9.59 -9.06
N SER A 255 -16.41 -9.51 -9.86
CA SER A 255 -15.99 -8.23 -10.46
C SER A 255 -16.72 -8.01 -11.79
N LYS A 256 -17.06 -6.75 -12.08
CA LYS A 256 -17.61 -6.34 -13.38
C LYS A 256 -16.47 -5.78 -14.23
N TYR A 257 -16.37 -6.22 -15.48
CA TYR A 257 -15.51 -5.58 -16.47
C TYR A 257 -16.30 -4.44 -17.11
N VAL A 258 -15.78 -3.22 -16.98
CA VAL A 258 -16.26 -2.08 -17.77
C VAL A 258 -15.31 -2.00 -18.97
N ALA A 259 -15.79 -2.28 -20.18
CA ALA A 259 -15.05 -2.02 -21.40
C ALA A 259 -15.07 -0.50 -21.63
N GLU A 260 -13.91 0.10 -21.87
CA GLU A 260 -13.85 1.45 -22.43
C GLU A 260 -14.47 1.38 -23.85
N GLU A 261 -15.46 2.24 -24.12
CA GLU A 261 -16.01 2.49 -25.46
C GLU A 261 -15.05 3.36 -26.29
#